data_6ae0bdb09d0b9b782fb324b3192b3a23
#
_entry.id   6ae0bdb09d0b9b782fb324b3192b3a23
#
_cell.length_a   1.000
_cell.length_b   1.000
_cell.length_c   1.000
_cell.angle_alpha   90.00
_cell.angle_beta   90.00
_cell.angle_gamma   90.00
#
_symmetry.space_group_name_H-M   'P 1'
#
loop_
_entity.id
_entity.type
_entity.pdbx_description
1 polymer ?
#
loop_
_entity_poly.entity_id
_entity_poly.type
_entity_poly.pdbx_seq_one_letter_code
_entity_poly.pdbx_strand_id
1 'polypeptide(L)'
;QVLIIEVLSPAAIKALRTFVSDGGYEIRERTEGAPVLYRFAKPKNETFPFMLEFFSRKPEGIQLGEGQEVIPVPADADQHSLSALLLDDAYYSLIQHHHDVHDGLPFATATALIPLKALAWHNLTRDKAAGVEVDSKNITKHRNDVFRLAGTLPGQPGQELPKSITDELDRFLRSFPEDSTDWPSILASLKNTLGGGIRPAALRSAIQVFFRLTP
;
A
#
# COMPACT_ATOMS: atom_id res chain seq x y z
N GLN A 1 3.42 -4.95 9.33
CA GLN A 1 4.34 -3.81 9.22
C GLN A 1 4.90 -3.74 7.82
N VAL A 2 5.03 -2.52 7.29
CA VAL A 2 5.72 -2.22 6.05
C VAL A 2 7.06 -1.61 6.42
N LEU A 3 8.14 -2.16 5.86
CA LEU A 3 9.49 -1.63 6.02
C LEU A 3 9.91 -0.98 4.71
N ILE A 4 10.26 0.31 4.77
CA ILE A 4 10.73 1.06 3.62
C ILE A 4 12.24 1.08 3.64
N ILE A 5 12.82 0.63 2.53
CA ILE A 5 14.24 0.39 2.40
C ILE A 5 14.77 1.36 1.34
N GLU A 6 15.67 2.25 1.71
CA GLU A 6 16.34 3.14 0.74
C GLU A 6 17.66 2.53 0.26
N VAL A 7 18.55 2.23 1.21
CA VAL A 7 19.80 1.53 0.98
C VAL A 7 20.02 0.57 2.13
N LEU A 8 20.20 -0.70 1.82
CA LEU A 8 20.55 -1.69 2.84
C LEU A 8 22.05 -1.91 2.88
N SER A 9 22.66 -1.53 4.01
CA SER A 9 24.00 -2.00 4.32
C SER A 9 23.99 -3.52 4.55
N PRO A 10 25.12 -4.22 4.33
CA PRO A 10 25.23 -5.66 4.65
C PRO A 10 24.81 -6.00 6.08
N ALA A 11 25.09 -5.10 7.03
CA ALA A 11 24.67 -5.26 8.43
C ALA A 11 23.16 -5.21 8.60
N ALA A 12 22.47 -4.28 7.91
CA ALA A 12 21.02 -4.16 7.93
C ALA A 12 20.35 -5.38 7.28
N ILE A 13 20.87 -5.87 6.15
CA ILE A 13 20.42 -7.11 5.50
C ILE A 13 20.52 -8.29 6.47
N LYS A 14 21.68 -8.44 7.13
CA LYS A 14 21.90 -9.50 8.11
C LYS A 14 20.89 -9.40 9.27
N ALA A 15 20.68 -8.20 9.81
CA ALA A 15 19.71 -7.97 10.89
C ALA A 15 18.27 -8.33 10.47
N LEU A 16 17.84 -7.94 9.27
CA LEU A 16 16.53 -8.29 8.74
C LEU A 16 16.34 -9.80 8.59
N ARG A 17 17.36 -10.49 8.06
CA ARG A 17 17.32 -11.95 7.91
C ARG A 17 17.25 -12.65 9.27
N THR A 18 18.06 -12.21 10.23
CA THR A 18 18.00 -12.71 11.60
C THR A 18 16.59 -12.53 12.17
N PHE A 19 16.02 -11.32 12.03
CA PHE A 19 14.68 -11.03 12.50
C PHE A 19 13.60 -11.94 11.87
N VAL A 20 13.65 -12.14 10.55
CA VAL A 20 12.72 -13.04 9.84
C VAL A 20 12.90 -14.49 10.31
N SER A 21 14.16 -14.93 10.49
CA SER A 21 14.49 -16.27 11.00
C SER A 21 14.00 -16.48 12.44
N ASP A 22 14.30 -15.54 13.33
CA ASP A 22 13.94 -15.62 14.75
C ASP A 22 12.42 -15.61 14.97
N GLY A 23 11.69 -14.87 14.12
CA GLY A 23 10.25 -14.87 14.08
C GLY A 23 9.65 -16.17 13.54
N GLY A 24 10.44 -16.97 12.81
CA GLY A 24 9.97 -18.20 12.18
C GLY A 24 8.85 -17.95 11.18
N TYR A 25 8.97 -16.88 10.39
CA TYR A 25 7.98 -16.49 9.41
C TYR A 25 7.82 -17.50 8.28
N GLU A 26 6.58 -17.66 7.81
CA GLU A 26 6.29 -18.35 6.55
C GLU A 26 6.64 -17.45 5.37
N ILE A 27 7.40 -17.98 4.41
CA ILE A 27 7.63 -17.34 3.12
C ILE A 27 6.43 -17.64 2.23
N ARG A 28 5.74 -16.61 1.75
CA ARG A 28 4.61 -16.79 0.85
C ARG A 28 5.12 -17.16 -0.55
N GLU A 29 4.56 -18.21 -1.12
CA GLU A 29 4.82 -18.62 -2.50
C GLU A 29 3.76 -18.03 -3.44
N ARG A 30 4.15 -17.74 -4.69
CA ARG A 30 3.21 -17.48 -5.78
C ARG A 30 2.60 -18.80 -6.21
N THR A 31 1.48 -18.75 -6.92
CA THR A 31 0.74 -19.92 -7.47
C THR A 31 1.64 -20.87 -8.28
N GLU A 32 2.78 -20.41 -8.79
CA GLU A 32 3.77 -21.20 -9.54
C GLU A 32 4.96 -21.69 -8.70
N GLY A 33 4.89 -21.61 -7.36
CA GLY A 33 5.96 -22.10 -6.47
C GLY A 33 7.16 -21.14 -6.34
N ALA A 34 7.12 -19.97 -6.95
CA ALA A 34 8.17 -18.96 -6.76
C ALA A 34 7.98 -18.20 -5.44
N PRO A 35 9.01 -18.09 -4.57
CA PRO A 35 8.87 -17.40 -3.30
C PRO A 35 8.66 -15.90 -3.47
N VAL A 36 7.73 -15.34 -2.71
CA VAL A 36 7.49 -13.89 -2.63
C VAL A 36 8.35 -13.33 -1.50
N LEU A 37 9.61 -13.01 -1.83
CA LEU A 37 10.64 -12.68 -0.85
C LEU A 37 10.55 -11.26 -0.24
N TYR A 38 9.51 -10.50 -0.57
CA TYR A 38 9.25 -9.19 0.05
C TYR A 38 8.10 -9.24 1.08
N ARG A 39 7.45 -10.40 1.26
CA ARG A 39 6.35 -10.56 2.20
C ARG A 39 6.54 -11.82 3.04
N PHE A 40 6.61 -11.62 4.34
CA PHE A 40 6.75 -12.66 5.36
C PHE A 40 5.57 -12.57 6.30
N ALA A 41 4.91 -13.68 6.58
CA ALA A 41 3.68 -13.69 7.35
C ALA A 41 3.66 -14.85 8.34
N LYS A 42 2.71 -14.80 9.27
CA LYS A 42 2.44 -15.85 10.26
C LYS A 42 3.70 -16.29 11.00
N PRO A 43 4.29 -15.42 11.81
CA PRO A 43 5.45 -15.80 12.61
C PRO A 43 5.06 -16.92 13.57
N LYS A 44 5.97 -17.89 13.80
CA LYS A 44 5.78 -18.91 14.84
C LYS A 44 5.84 -18.30 16.24
N ASN A 45 6.60 -17.22 16.39
CA ASN A 45 6.67 -16.45 17.62
C ASN A 45 5.67 -15.28 17.55
N GLU A 46 4.58 -15.38 18.31
CA GLU A 46 3.49 -14.39 18.32
C GLU A 46 3.88 -13.01 18.86
N THR A 47 5.05 -12.85 19.46
CA THR A 47 5.58 -11.54 19.86
C THR A 47 6.10 -10.73 18.66
N PHE A 48 6.28 -11.38 17.51
CA PHE A 48 6.71 -10.73 16.27
C PHE A 48 5.50 -10.19 15.50
N PRO A 49 5.68 -9.14 14.66
CA PRO A 49 4.62 -8.62 13.80
C PRO A 49 4.02 -9.72 12.92
N PHE A 50 2.69 -9.79 12.85
CA PHE A 50 1.98 -10.82 12.08
C PHE A 50 2.41 -10.92 10.62
N MET A 51 2.81 -9.79 10.02
CA MET A 51 3.26 -9.71 8.63
C MET A 51 4.30 -8.60 8.46
N LEU A 52 5.32 -8.87 7.66
CA LEU A 52 6.31 -7.91 7.20
C LEU A 52 6.25 -7.80 5.68
N GLU A 53 6.32 -6.58 5.17
CA GLU A 53 6.42 -6.29 3.74
C GLU A 53 7.54 -5.28 3.53
N PHE A 54 8.36 -5.53 2.51
CA PHE A 54 9.47 -4.66 2.16
C PHE A 54 9.15 -3.86 0.91
N PHE A 55 9.30 -2.55 1.02
CA PHE A 55 9.15 -1.60 -0.08
C PHE A 55 10.45 -0.84 -0.26
N SER A 56 10.79 -0.52 -1.49
CA SER A 56 11.98 0.22 -1.84
C SER A 56 11.68 1.28 -2.89
N ARG A 57 12.47 2.35 -2.88
CA ARG A 57 12.57 3.27 -4.00
C ARG A 57 13.25 2.58 -5.18
N LYS A 58 12.86 2.96 -6.41
CA LYS A 58 13.56 2.51 -7.62
C LYS A 58 15.02 3.01 -7.57
N PRO A 59 16.02 2.11 -7.63
CA PRO A 59 17.42 2.54 -7.63
C PRO A 59 17.76 3.33 -8.90
N GLU A 60 18.55 4.38 -8.77
CA GLU A 60 19.05 5.14 -9.91
C GLU A 60 19.94 4.26 -10.81
N GLY A 61 19.80 4.41 -12.12
CA GLY A 61 20.63 3.71 -13.11
C GLY A 61 20.27 2.26 -13.39
N ILE A 62 19.28 1.67 -12.71
CA ILE A 62 18.80 0.32 -13.00
C ILE A 62 17.69 0.37 -14.04
N GLN A 63 17.91 -0.29 -15.19
CA GLN A 63 16.86 -0.57 -16.16
C GLN A 63 16.05 -1.77 -15.64
N LEU A 64 14.78 -1.53 -15.32
CA LEU A 64 13.85 -2.61 -14.98
C LEU A 64 13.35 -3.27 -16.24
N GLY A 65 13.17 -4.60 -16.20
CA GLY A 65 12.42 -5.31 -17.25
C GLY A 65 10.98 -4.79 -17.32
N GLU A 66 10.35 -4.95 -18.47
CA GLU A 66 8.96 -4.56 -18.67
C GLU A 66 8.07 -5.29 -17.66
N GLY A 67 7.28 -4.52 -16.86
CA GLY A 67 6.43 -5.07 -15.80
C GLY A 67 7.14 -5.50 -14.52
N GLN A 68 8.43 -5.23 -14.35
CA GLN A 68 9.16 -5.58 -13.13
C GLN A 68 8.82 -4.60 -12.00
N GLU A 69 8.08 -5.08 -11.01
CA GLU A 69 7.68 -4.32 -9.80
C GLU A 69 8.48 -4.73 -8.54
N VAL A 70 9.30 -5.76 -8.63
CA VAL A 70 10.07 -6.31 -7.51
C VAL A 70 11.53 -6.39 -7.89
N ILE A 71 12.39 -5.86 -7.03
CA ILE A 71 13.85 -5.98 -7.17
C ILE A 71 14.44 -6.85 -6.08
N PRO A 72 15.46 -7.65 -6.40
CA PRO A 72 16.25 -8.30 -5.37
C PRO A 72 16.98 -7.24 -4.53
N VAL A 73 16.90 -7.37 -3.22
CA VAL A 73 17.78 -6.64 -2.31
C VAL A 73 19.14 -7.33 -2.38
N PRO A 74 20.23 -6.63 -2.73
CA PRO A 74 21.53 -7.24 -2.87
C PRO A 74 21.93 -8.02 -1.61
N ALA A 75 22.30 -9.27 -1.81
CA ALA A 75 22.74 -10.18 -0.76
C ALA A 75 23.87 -11.05 -1.31
N ASP A 76 24.77 -11.49 -0.43
CA ASP A 76 25.87 -12.40 -0.81
C ASP A 76 25.33 -13.67 -1.49
N ALA A 77 26.12 -14.18 -2.44
CA ALA A 77 25.73 -15.12 -3.49
C ALA A 77 25.10 -16.47 -3.06
N ASP A 78 25.10 -16.80 -1.78
CA ASP A 78 24.75 -18.16 -1.31
C ASP A 78 23.43 -18.27 -0.51
N GLN A 79 22.61 -17.23 -0.44
CA GLN A 79 21.38 -17.30 0.37
C GLN A 79 20.18 -16.63 -0.34
N HIS A 80 18.97 -17.14 -0.06
CA HIS A 80 17.71 -16.62 -0.56
C HIS A 80 17.67 -15.09 -0.49
N SER A 81 17.57 -14.45 -1.64
CA SER A 81 17.57 -13.00 -1.75
C SER A 81 16.30 -12.43 -1.15
N LEU A 82 16.44 -11.43 -0.28
CA LEU A 82 15.31 -10.55 0.05
C LEU A 82 14.92 -9.79 -1.22
N SER A 83 13.62 -9.51 -1.36
CA SER A 83 13.12 -8.65 -2.42
C SER A 83 12.35 -7.50 -1.79
N ALA A 84 12.18 -6.41 -2.53
CA ALA A 84 11.37 -5.28 -2.13
C ALA A 84 10.45 -4.90 -3.29
N LEU A 85 9.21 -4.54 -2.96
CA LEU A 85 8.28 -3.98 -3.92
C LEU A 85 8.72 -2.54 -4.24
N LEU A 86 8.79 -2.22 -5.54
CA LEU A 86 9.19 -0.89 -5.98
C LEU A 86 8.06 0.11 -5.82
N LEU A 87 8.41 1.26 -5.27
CA LEU A 87 7.61 2.47 -5.29
C LEU A 87 8.26 3.46 -6.25
N ASP A 88 7.45 4.19 -7.02
CA ASP A 88 7.97 5.35 -7.72
C ASP A 88 8.36 6.46 -6.72
N ASP A 89 9.14 7.44 -7.21
CA ASP A 89 9.70 8.49 -6.35
C ASP A 89 8.62 9.33 -5.66
N ALA A 90 7.47 9.55 -6.31
CA ALA A 90 6.38 10.32 -5.75
C ALA A 90 5.74 9.59 -4.56
N TYR A 91 5.45 8.30 -4.70
CA TYR A 91 4.88 7.48 -3.63
C TYR A 91 5.88 7.17 -2.52
N TYR A 92 7.16 6.97 -2.86
CA TYR A 92 8.20 6.82 -1.86
C TYR A 92 8.31 8.08 -0.99
N SER A 93 8.41 9.25 -1.63
CA SER A 93 8.45 10.55 -0.96
C SER A 93 7.20 10.82 -0.13
N LEU A 94 6.02 10.44 -0.65
CA LEU A 94 4.74 10.57 0.05
C LEU A 94 4.78 9.86 1.41
N ILE A 95 5.28 8.63 1.47
CA ILE A 95 5.35 7.88 2.73
C ILE A 95 6.36 8.52 3.68
N GLN A 96 7.51 8.94 3.16
CA GLN A 96 8.58 9.57 3.97
C GLN A 96 8.12 10.87 4.64
N HIS A 97 7.25 11.65 3.97
CA HIS A 97 6.79 12.95 4.49
C HIS A 97 5.46 12.88 5.26
N HIS A 98 4.70 11.80 5.11
CA HIS A 98 3.37 11.68 5.70
C HIS A 98 3.26 10.44 6.61
N HIS A 99 4.14 10.40 7.58
CA HIS A 99 4.09 9.44 8.70
C HIS A 99 3.99 10.19 10.03
N ASP A 100 3.55 9.49 11.04
CA ASP A 100 3.52 9.94 12.43
C ASP A 100 4.16 8.88 13.31
N VAL A 101 4.39 9.16 14.57
CA VAL A 101 5.05 8.23 15.51
C VAL A 101 4.15 8.02 16.72
N HIS A 102 3.84 6.78 17.06
CA HIS A 102 3.13 6.41 18.26
C HIS A 102 3.92 5.34 19.01
N ASP A 103 4.23 5.59 20.27
CA ASP A 103 5.06 4.71 21.11
C ASP A 103 6.41 4.31 20.46
N GLY A 104 7.05 5.27 19.80
CA GLY A 104 8.32 5.05 19.10
C GLY A 104 8.21 4.30 17.76
N LEU A 105 7.00 3.93 17.33
CA LEU A 105 6.76 3.23 16.08
C LEU A 105 6.24 4.20 15.01
N PRO A 106 6.93 4.37 13.89
CA PRO A 106 6.44 5.17 12.78
C PRO A 106 5.27 4.45 12.07
N PHE A 107 4.25 5.21 11.68
CA PHE A 107 3.13 4.71 10.90
C PHE A 107 2.70 5.73 9.84
N ALA A 108 2.30 5.23 8.66
CA ALA A 108 1.81 6.08 7.59
C ALA A 108 0.44 6.67 7.95
N THR A 109 0.28 7.98 7.75
CA THR A 109 -0.99 8.68 7.98
C THR A 109 -2.00 8.45 6.85
N ALA A 110 -3.25 8.87 7.05
CA ALA A 110 -4.28 8.80 6.01
C ALA A 110 -3.86 9.53 4.72
N THR A 111 -3.06 10.61 4.83
CA THR A 111 -2.51 11.35 3.69
C THR A 111 -1.66 10.45 2.77
N ALA A 112 -0.87 9.56 3.33
CA ALA A 112 -0.09 8.60 2.55
C ALA A 112 -0.91 7.36 2.16
N LEU A 113 -1.72 6.84 3.09
CA LEU A 113 -2.42 5.58 2.89
C LEU A 113 -3.51 5.65 1.82
N ILE A 114 -4.27 6.75 1.73
CA ILE A 114 -5.36 6.90 0.75
C ILE A 114 -4.83 6.79 -0.69
N PRO A 115 -3.79 7.57 -1.11
CA PRO A 115 -3.22 7.42 -2.45
C PRO A 115 -2.65 6.03 -2.72
N LEU A 116 -1.93 5.44 -1.77
CA LEU A 116 -1.38 4.09 -1.90
C LEU A 116 -2.46 3.03 -2.10
N LYS A 117 -3.59 3.15 -1.39
CA LYS A 117 -4.72 2.23 -1.53
C LYS A 117 -5.45 2.43 -2.86
N ALA A 118 -5.58 3.67 -3.33
CA ALA A 118 -6.15 3.97 -4.64
C ALA A 118 -5.27 3.38 -5.75
N LEU A 119 -3.95 3.59 -5.71
CA LEU A 119 -3.01 3.00 -6.66
C LEU A 119 -3.08 1.47 -6.66
N ALA A 120 -3.07 0.85 -5.48
CA ALA A 120 -3.18 -0.61 -5.35
C ALA A 120 -4.50 -1.14 -5.94
N TRP A 121 -5.61 -0.42 -5.74
CA TRP A 121 -6.89 -0.78 -6.34
C TRP A 121 -6.84 -0.72 -7.87
N HIS A 122 -6.25 0.34 -8.44
CA HIS A 122 -6.10 0.49 -9.88
C HIS A 122 -5.24 -0.62 -10.49
N ASN A 123 -4.07 -0.88 -9.90
CA ASN A 123 -3.16 -1.91 -10.39
C ASN A 123 -3.84 -3.28 -10.39
N LEU A 124 -4.45 -3.69 -9.28
CA LEU A 124 -5.13 -4.97 -9.18
C LEU A 124 -6.34 -5.08 -10.12
N THR A 125 -7.06 -3.97 -10.34
CA THR A 125 -8.20 -3.94 -11.28
C THR A 125 -7.73 -4.07 -12.72
N ARG A 126 -6.65 -3.37 -13.09
CA ARG A 126 -5.99 -3.47 -14.41
C ARG A 126 -5.48 -4.89 -14.64
N ASP A 127 -4.76 -5.45 -13.69
CA ASP A 127 -4.17 -6.79 -13.80
C ASP A 127 -5.26 -7.86 -13.97
N LYS A 128 -6.36 -7.75 -13.21
CA LYS A 128 -7.52 -8.63 -13.37
C LYS A 128 -8.15 -8.49 -14.76
N ALA A 129 -8.28 -7.26 -15.27
CA ALA A 129 -8.82 -7.02 -16.62
C ALA A 129 -7.90 -7.58 -17.72
N ALA A 130 -6.59 -7.62 -17.46
CA ALA A 130 -5.59 -8.22 -18.35
C ALA A 130 -5.51 -9.76 -18.22
N GLY A 131 -6.35 -10.39 -17.40
CA GLY A 131 -6.37 -11.85 -17.22
C GLY A 131 -5.36 -12.39 -16.22
N VAL A 132 -4.66 -11.51 -15.49
CA VAL A 132 -3.77 -11.93 -14.40
C VAL A 132 -4.62 -12.44 -13.23
N GLU A 133 -4.22 -13.54 -12.62
CA GLU A 133 -4.89 -14.09 -11.43
C GLU A 133 -4.75 -13.12 -10.26
N VAL A 134 -5.87 -12.51 -9.86
CA VAL A 134 -5.94 -11.57 -8.75
C VAL A 134 -7.07 -11.95 -7.81
N ASP A 135 -6.77 -12.01 -6.51
CA ASP A 135 -7.82 -12.18 -5.49
C ASP A 135 -8.71 -10.93 -5.43
N SER A 136 -9.96 -11.09 -5.88
CA SER A 136 -10.97 -10.02 -5.90
C SER A 136 -11.26 -9.43 -4.52
N LYS A 137 -10.99 -10.17 -3.42
CA LYS A 137 -11.10 -9.65 -2.05
C LYS A 137 -10.10 -8.53 -1.79
N ASN A 138 -8.90 -8.59 -2.40
CA ASN A 138 -7.90 -7.53 -2.28
C ASN A 138 -8.35 -6.25 -2.99
N ILE A 139 -8.94 -6.36 -4.18
CA ILE A 139 -9.52 -5.21 -4.91
C ILE A 139 -10.58 -4.53 -4.03
N THR A 140 -11.53 -5.32 -3.52
CA THR A 140 -12.60 -4.83 -2.64
C THR A 140 -12.04 -4.20 -1.36
N LYS A 141 -11.03 -4.82 -0.75
CA LYS A 141 -10.37 -4.32 0.46
C LYS A 141 -9.75 -2.95 0.22
N HIS A 142 -8.93 -2.79 -0.83
CA HIS A 142 -8.27 -1.51 -1.12
C HIS A 142 -9.28 -0.39 -1.39
N ARG A 143 -10.32 -0.67 -2.19
CA ARG A 143 -11.43 0.26 -2.41
C ARG A 143 -12.07 0.72 -1.10
N ASN A 144 -12.46 -0.22 -0.26
CA ASN A 144 -13.14 0.08 1.00
C ASN A 144 -12.21 0.81 1.99
N ASP A 145 -10.91 0.51 1.98
CA ASP A 145 -9.92 1.17 2.83
C ASP A 145 -9.76 2.65 2.47
N VAL A 146 -9.79 3.03 1.17
CA VAL A 146 -9.79 4.43 0.74
C VAL A 146 -10.95 5.19 1.39
N PHE A 147 -12.18 4.70 1.26
CA PHE A 147 -13.35 5.38 1.81
C PHE A 147 -13.42 5.32 3.35
N ARG A 148 -12.88 4.27 3.97
CA ARG A 148 -12.76 4.19 5.43
C ARG A 148 -11.84 5.27 5.96
N LEU A 149 -10.68 5.44 5.35
CA LEU A 149 -9.72 6.49 5.70
C LEU A 149 -10.24 7.89 5.37
N ALA A 150 -11.02 8.05 4.30
CA ALA A 150 -11.66 9.33 3.96
C ALA A 150 -12.54 9.86 5.10
N GLY A 151 -13.20 8.97 5.84
CA GLY A 151 -14.00 9.35 7.01
C GLY A 151 -13.19 9.88 8.20
N THR A 152 -11.86 9.78 8.16
CA THR A 152 -10.96 10.31 9.21
C THR A 152 -10.26 11.60 8.79
N LEU A 153 -10.45 12.04 7.56
CA LEU A 153 -9.81 13.27 7.05
C LEU A 153 -10.40 14.52 7.72
N PRO A 154 -9.56 15.52 8.04
CA PRO A 154 -10.06 16.81 8.46
C PRO A 154 -10.84 17.49 7.33
N GLY A 155 -11.88 18.25 7.68
CA GLY A 155 -12.74 18.93 6.71
C GLY A 155 -12.12 20.16 6.04
N GLN A 156 -10.79 20.23 5.96
CA GLN A 156 -10.02 21.35 5.39
C GLN A 156 -8.96 20.79 4.43
N PRO A 157 -8.48 21.61 3.47
CA PRO A 157 -7.43 21.21 2.55
C PRO A 157 -6.15 20.79 3.28
N GLY A 158 -5.60 19.64 2.88
CA GLY A 158 -4.29 19.18 3.32
C GLY A 158 -3.14 19.83 2.53
N GLN A 159 -1.96 19.25 2.69
CA GLN A 159 -0.77 19.65 1.94
C GLN A 159 -0.95 19.32 0.45
N GLU A 160 -0.40 20.16 -0.41
CA GLU A 160 -0.38 19.90 -1.85
C GLU A 160 0.49 18.69 -2.17
N LEU A 161 -0.02 17.79 -3.00
CA LEU A 161 0.67 16.61 -3.45
C LEU A 161 1.08 16.71 -4.93
N PRO A 162 2.08 15.92 -5.37
CA PRO A 162 2.44 15.83 -6.77
C PRO A 162 1.24 15.49 -7.67
N LYS A 163 1.22 16.09 -8.87
CA LYS A 163 0.13 15.90 -9.82
C LYS A 163 -0.13 14.43 -10.19
N SER A 164 0.92 13.62 -10.28
CA SER A 164 0.78 12.18 -10.54
C SER A 164 -0.09 11.47 -9.51
N ILE A 165 0.02 11.86 -8.23
CA ILE A 165 -0.77 11.29 -7.13
C ILE A 165 -2.20 11.82 -7.17
N THR A 166 -2.39 13.12 -7.38
CA THR A 166 -3.73 13.72 -7.43
C THR A 166 -4.53 13.25 -8.65
N ASP A 167 -3.89 13.08 -9.80
CA ASP A 167 -4.53 12.50 -11.01
C ASP A 167 -4.98 11.06 -10.76
N GLU A 168 -4.20 10.29 -10.01
CA GLU A 168 -4.55 8.91 -9.67
C GLU A 168 -5.76 8.86 -8.72
N LEU A 169 -5.79 9.75 -7.71
CA LEU A 169 -6.94 9.89 -6.82
C LEU A 169 -8.21 10.35 -7.55
N ASP A 170 -8.07 11.29 -8.48
CA ASP A 170 -9.19 11.76 -9.28
C ASP A 170 -9.74 10.63 -10.17
N ARG A 171 -8.87 9.84 -10.81
CA ARG A 171 -9.26 8.64 -11.55
C ARG A 171 -10.00 7.64 -10.66
N PHE A 172 -9.52 7.41 -9.44
CA PHE A 172 -10.18 6.56 -8.46
C PHE A 172 -11.60 7.06 -8.17
N LEU A 173 -11.78 8.35 -7.86
CA LEU A 173 -13.08 8.92 -7.56
C LEU A 173 -14.06 8.88 -8.75
N ARG A 174 -13.55 9.03 -9.98
CA ARG A 174 -14.38 8.86 -11.19
C ARG A 174 -14.92 7.45 -11.36
N SER A 175 -14.22 6.44 -10.83
CA SER A 175 -14.71 5.06 -10.84
C SER A 175 -15.88 4.83 -9.88
N PHE A 176 -16.12 5.76 -8.94
CA PHE A 176 -17.17 5.68 -7.93
C PHE A 176 -18.00 6.97 -7.89
N PRO A 177 -18.74 7.32 -8.95
CA PRO A 177 -19.66 8.47 -8.92
C PRO A 177 -20.73 8.27 -7.85
N GLU A 178 -21.45 9.33 -7.48
CA GLU A 178 -22.41 9.26 -6.38
C GLU A 178 -23.55 8.25 -6.58
N ASP A 179 -23.89 7.98 -7.83
CA ASP A 179 -24.91 7.03 -8.27
C ASP A 179 -24.35 5.61 -8.54
N SER A 180 -23.07 5.37 -8.24
CA SER A 180 -22.45 4.05 -8.45
C SER A 180 -23.19 2.95 -7.68
N THR A 181 -23.41 1.82 -8.34
CA THR A 181 -24.01 0.61 -7.77
C THR A 181 -23.12 -0.06 -6.70
N ASP A 182 -21.87 0.35 -6.56
CA ASP A 182 -20.95 -0.14 -5.54
C ASP A 182 -21.23 0.40 -4.14
N TRP A 183 -21.89 1.56 -4.02
CA TRP A 183 -22.05 2.24 -2.73
C TRP A 183 -22.73 1.43 -1.64
N PRO A 184 -23.77 0.62 -1.91
CA PRO A 184 -24.36 -0.20 -0.85
C PRO A 184 -23.35 -1.13 -0.19
N SER A 185 -22.47 -1.77 -0.99
CA SER A 185 -21.44 -2.67 -0.48
C SER A 185 -20.32 -1.93 0.24
N ILE A 186 -19.91 -0.76 -0.26
CA ILE A 186 -18.92 0.11 0.38
C ILE A 186 -19.43 0.55 1.75
N LEU A 187 -20.61 1.18 1.81
CA LEU A 187 -21.19 1.70 3.05
C LEU A 187 -21.44 0.61 4.09
N ALA A 188 -21.88 -0.57 3.66
CA ALA A 188 -22.02 -1.73 4.56
C ALA A 188 -20.68 -2.10 5.22
N SER A 189 -19.56 -2.04 4.48
CA SER A 189 -18.22 -2.34 5.01
C SER A 189 -17.69 -1.29 5.98
N LEU A 190 -18.21 -0.06 5.92
CA LEU A 190 -17.77 1.07 6.77
C LEU A 190 -18.58 1.19 8.06
N LYS A 191 -19.75 0.57 8.15
CA LYS A 191 -20.73 0.74 9.22
C LYS A 191 -20.13 0.55 10.63
N ASN A 192 -19.25 -0.44 10.79
CA ASN A 192 -18.63 -0.75 12.09
C ASN A 192 -17.52 0.24 12.47
N THR A 193 -16.98 0.99 11.51
CA THR A 193 -15.83 1.89 11.75
C THR A 193 -16.27 3.35 11.83
N LEU A 194 -17.18 3.76 10.97
CA LEU A 194 -17.60 5.16 10.83
C LEU A 194 -19.05 5.41 11.29
N GLY A 195 -19.78 4.36 11.68
CA GLY A 195 -21.18 4.46 12.04
C GLY A 195 -22.12 4.41 10.84
N GLY A 196 -23.42 4.57 11.11
CA GLY A 196 -24.47 4.61 10.08
C GLY A 196 -24.76 6.04 9.59
N GLY A 197 -25.39 6.15 8.41
CA GLY A 197 -25.86 7.43 7.87
C GLY A 197 -24.86 8.24 7.06
N ILE A 198 -23.64 7.71 6.84
CA ILE A 198 -22.67 8.35 5.95
C ILE A 198 -23.15 8.26 4.51
N ARG A 199 -23.02 9.37 3.77
CA ARG A 199 -23.42 9.44 2.36
C ARG A 199 -22.19 9.36 1.44
N PRO A 200 -22.34 8.79 0.23
CA PRO A 200 -21.30 8.78 -0.79
C PRO A 200 -20.69 10.16 -1.06
N ALA A 201 -21.54 11.17 -1.23
CA ALA A 201 -21.11 12.56 -1.45
C ALA A 201 -20.17 13.07 -0.35
N ALA A 202 -20.41 12.75 0.92
CA ALA A 202 -19.56 13.19 2.02
C ALA A 202 -18.17 12.58 1.96
N LEU A 203 -18.04 11.28 1.66
CA LEU A 203 -16.76 10.60 1.53
C LEU A 203 -15.97 11.10 0.32
N ARG A 204 -16.65 11.30 -0.80
CA ARG A 204 -16.04 11.85 -2.02
C ARG A 204 -15.54 13.27 -1.77
N SER A 205 -16.41 14.13 -1.21
CA SER A 205 -16.06 15.52 -0.88
C SER A 205 -14.89 15.60 0.11
N ALA A 206 -14.81 14.72 1.11
CA ALA A 206 -13.69 14.67 2.03
C ALA A 206 -12.35 14.46 1.30
N ILE A 207 -12.30 13.53 0.34
CA ILE A 207 -11.10 13.28 -0.47
C ILE A 207 -10.83 14.49 -1.39
N GLN A 208 -11.84 15.00 -2.08
CA GLN A 208 -11.69 16.12 -3.01
C GLN A 208 -11.15 17.37 -2.31
N VAL A 209 -11.74 17.74 -1.17
CA VAL A 209 -11.32 18.91 -0.39
C VAL A 209 -9.91 18.72 0.16
N PHE A 210 -9.65 17.58 0.81
CA PHE A 210 -8.38 17.35 1.46
C PHE A 210 -7.22 17.29 0.46
N PHE A 211 -7.37 16.59 -0.65
CA PHE A 211 -6.34 16.44 -1.67
C PHE A 211 -6.40 17.51 -2.79
N ARG A 212 -7.26 18.53 -2.64
CA ARG A 212 -7.41 19.64 -3.58
C ARG A 212 -7.68 19.18 -5.02
N LEU A 213 -8.49 18.12 -5.16
CA LEU A 213 -8.86 17.62 -6.48
C LEU A 213 -9.88 18.56 -7.13
N THR A 214 -9.73 18.75 -8.43
CA THR A 214 -10.71 19.54 -9.20
C THR A 214 -12.03 18.78 -9.30
N PRO A 215 -13.19 19.42 -9.10
CA PRO A 215 -14.49 18.78 -9.24
C PRO A 215 -14.77 18.20 -10.64
#